data_49f13655408dffc2dc51a6c5a15f3791
#
_entry.id   49f13655408dffc2dc51a6c5a15f3791
#
_cell.length_a   1.000
_cell.length_b   1.000
_cell.length_c   1.000
_cell.angle_alpha   90.00
_cell.angle_beta   90.00
_cell.angle_gamma   90.00
#
_symmetry.space_group_name_H-M   'P 1'
#
loop_
_entity.id
_entity.type
_entity.pdbx_description
1 polymer ?
#
loop_
_entity_poly.entity_id
_entity_poly.type
_entity_poly.pdbx_seq_one_letter_code
_entity_poly.pdbx_strand_id
1 'polypeptide(L)'
;DPGGIVPRPARAEDVRIDVWRGRGADAVVVGTMRPLGDGRVEVRYALVDSVRGGTLASTLYTVTQAQFRATAHRIADEIYAKLTGERGVFSTRIAYVAKQGPRFQLIVADADGADPQTIVSTDEPLLSPRWAPDGSKIAYVSLEQKKPIVYVQNLATGGRTAVAAFRGS
;
A
#
# COMPACT_ATOMS: atom_id res chain seq x y z
N ASP A 1 -3.52 7.26 20.05
CA ASP A 1 -2.62 7.73 21.09
C ASP A 1 -2.82 6.89 22.35
N PRO A 2 -1.77 6.17 22.85
CA PRO A 2 -1.86 5.38 24.07
C PRO A 2 -2.14 6.18 25.35
N GLY A 3 -2.35 7.50 25.23
CA GLY A 3 -2.85 8.43 26.27
C GLY A 3 -2.45 8.08 27.70
N GLY A 4 -1.24 8.42 28.14
CA GLY A 4 -0.86 8.32 29.55
C GLY A 4 -0.42 6.93 30.05
N ILE A 5 -0.18 5.94 29.17
CA ILE A 5 0.47 4.69 29.58
C ILE A 5 1.99 4.91 29.60
N VAL A 6 2.57 4.85 30.78
CA VAL A 6 4.01 5.00 31.01
C VAL A 6 4.49 3.89 31.93
N PRO A 7 5.55 3.14 31.57
CA PRO A 7 6.26 3.18 30.27
C PRO A 7 5.43 2.61 29.12
N ARG A 8 5.69 3.09 27.90
CA ARG A 8 5.06 2.54 26.69
C ARG A 8 5.59 1.13 26.45
N PRO A 9 4.72 0.11 26.25
CA PRO A 9 5.20 -1.24 25.95
C PRO A 9 5.91 -1.27 24.60
N ALA A 10 7.05 -1.95 24.54
CA ALA A 10 7.85 -2.11 23.33
C ALA A 10 7.79 -3.55 22.81
N ARG A 11 7.45 -4.51 23.67
CA ARG A 11 7.36 -5.95 23.38
C ARG A 11 6.00 -6.49 23.81
N ALA A 12 5.64 -7.67 23.30
CA ALA A 12 4.38 -8.31 23.63
C ALA A 12 4.24 -8.60 25.14
N GLU A 13 5.33 -9.03 25.76
CA GLU A 13 5.40 -9.33 27.19
C GLU A 13 5.21 -8.11 28.10
N ASP A 14 5.47 -6.89 27.58
CA ASP A 14 5.32 -5.64 28.32
C ASP A 14 3.86 -5.14 28.29
N VAL A 15 3.00 -5.75 27.48
CA VAL A 15 1.61 -5.32 27.30
C VAL A 15 0.77 -5.72 28.50
N ARG A 16 0.32 -4.76 29.27
CA ARG A 16 -0.62 -4.94 30.37
C ARG A 16 -2.06 -5.05 29.82
N ILE A 17 -2.47 -6.28 29.55
CA ILE A 17 -3.76 -6.61 28.90
C ILE A 17 -4.96 -5.98 29.65
N ASP A 18 -4.94 -6.03 30.98
CA ASP A 18 -5.96 -5.45 31.85
C ASP A 18 -6.17 -3.96 31.59
N VAL A 19 -5.08 -3.22 31.45
CA VAL A 19 -5.09 -1.77 31.20
C VAL A 19 -5.68 -1.45 29.82
N TRP A 20 -5.30 -2.19 28.80
CA TRP A 20 -5.77 -1.95 27.44
C TRP A 20 -7.22 -2.38 27.25
N ARG A 21 -7.61 -3.50 27.83
CA ARG A 21 -9.02 -3.95 27.88
C ARG A 21 -9.90 -2.92 28.58
N GLY A 22 -9.46 -2.39 29.70
CA GLY A 22 -10.18 -1.33 30.45
C GLY A 22 -10.36 -0.04 29.65
N ARG A 23 -9.59 0.16 28.57
CA ARG A 23 -9.70 1.28 27.62
C ARG A 23 -10.53 0.94 26.38
N GLY A 24 -11.09 -0.26 26.29
CA GLY A 24 -11.89 -0.72 25.16
C GLY A 24 -11.07 -1.11 23.93
N ALA A 25 -9.76 -1.38 24.07
CA ALA A 25 -8.95 -1.86 22.97
C ALA A 25 -9.02 -3.40 22.87
N ASP A 26 -9.48 -3.93 21.75
CA ASP A 26 -9.55 -5.37 21.50
C ASP A 26 -8.19 -5.97 21.14
N ALA A 27 -7.31 -5.18 20.56
CA ALA A 27 -5.95 -5.58 20.22
C ALA A 27 -4.97 -4.39 20.38
N VAL A 28 -3.70 -4.72 20.61
CA VAL A 28 -2.62 -3.75 20.78
C VAL A 28 -1.47 -4.11 19.87
N VAL A 29 -0.98 -3.14 19.11
CA VAL A 29 0.26 -3.27 18.33
C VAL A 29 1.38 -2.59 19.08
N VAL A 30 2.46 -3.31 19.30
CA VAL A 30 3.69 -2.79 19.88
C VAL A 30 4.87 -3.08 18.96
N GLY A 31 5.93 -2.29 19.05
CA GLY A 31 7.10 -2.52 18.22
C GLY A 31 8.31 -1.69 18.61
N THR A 32 9.43 -2.08 18.02
CA THR A 32 10.72 -1.41 18.18
C THR A 32 11.40 -1.22 16.84
N MET A 33 12.19 -0.16 16.73
CA MET A 33 13.10 0.08 15.62
C MET A 33 14.52 0.22 16.19
N ARG A 34 15.46 -0.58 15.67
CA ARG A 34 16.86 -0.56 16.11
C ARG A 34 17.78 -0.38 14.90
N PRO A 35 18.52 0.73 14.81
CA PRO A 35 19.54 0.90 13.78
C PRO A 35 20.61 -0.19 13.88
N LEU A 36 21.04 -0.70 12.73
CA LEU A 36 22.19 -1.56 12.57
C LEU A 36 23.34 -0.74 11.98
N GLY A 37 24.58 -1.02 12.36
CA GLY A 37 25.74 -0.20 11.99
C GLY A 37 26.05 -0.11 10.49
N ASP A 38 25.32 -0.83 9.64
CA ASP A 38 25.47 -0.91 8.18
C ASP A 38 24.42 -0.12 7.39
N GLY A 39 23.71 0.81 8.05
CA GLY A 39 22.65 1.62 7.43
C GLY A 39 21.29 0.91 7.31
N ARG A 40 21.18 -0.31 7.79
CA ARG A 40 19.91 -1.03 7.93
C ARG A 40 19.27 -0.77 9.29
N VAL A 41 18.00 -1.08 9.40
CA VAL A 41 17.23 -0.99 10.63
C VAL A 41 16.48 -2.30 10.84
N GLU A 42 16.55 -2.81 12.05
CA GLU A 42 15.69 -3.88 12.52
C GLU A 42 14.37 -3.28 12.97
N VAL A 43 13.27 -3.74 12.37
CA VAL A 43 11.90 -3.36 12.72
C VAL A 43 11.19 -4.59 13.25
N ARG A 44 10.79 -4.56 14.51
CA ARG A 44 10.01 -5.62 15.15
C ARG A 44 8.63 -5.10 15.49
N TYR A 45 7.60 -5.92 15.25
CA TYR A 45 6.28 -5.66 15.78
C TYR A 45 5.68 -6.91 16.40
N ALA A 46 4.70 -6.72 17.28
CA ALA A 46 3.83 -7.76 17.79
C ALA A 46 2.40 -7.23 17.89
N LEU A 47 1.44 -8.06 17.50
CA LEU A 47 0.01 -7.85 17.70
C LEU A 47 -0.46 -8.72 18.86
N VAL A 48 -1.00 -8.11 19.90
CA VAL A 48 -1.45 -8.76 21.14
C VAL A 48 -2.96 -8.65 21.23
N ASP A 49 -3.65 -9.77 21.49
CA ASP A 49 -5.08 -9.84 21.80
C ASP A 49 -5.31 -9.36 23.24
N SER A 50 -6.02 -8.25 23.40
CA SER A 50 -6.32 -7.68 24.74
C SER A 50 -7.54 -8.34 25.38
N VAL A 51 -8.34 -9.10 24.63
CA VAL A 51 -9.56 -9.77 25.14
C VAL A 51 -9.23 -11.14 25.69
N ARG A 52 -8.57 -11.97 24.86
CA ARG A 52 -8.27 -13.37 25.20
C ARG A 52 -6.88 -13.55 25.80
N GLY A 53 -6.02 -12.60 25.57
CA GLY A 53 -4.59 -12.70 25.87
C GLY A 53 -3.82 -13.42 24.78
N GLY A 54 -2.50 -13.20 24.76
CA GLY A 54 -1.61 -13.84 23.83
C GLY A 54 -1.24 -13.01 22.60
N THR A 55 -0.23 -13.47 21.87
CA THR A 55 0.30 -12.83 20.66
C THR A 55 -0.36 -13.42 19.42
N LEU A 56 -1.06 -12.61 18.64
CA LEU A 56 -1.69 -13.01 17.37
C LEU A 56 -0.70 -13.06 16.20
N ALA A 57 0.27 -12.15 16.20
CA ALA A 57 1.34 -12.08 15.22
C ALA A 57 2.58 -11.41 15.82
N SER A 58 3.76 -11.83 15.38
CA SER A 58 5.03 -11.16 15.69
C SER A 58 6.01 -11.44 14.58
N THR A 59 6.62 -10.38 14.04
CA THR A 59 7.58 -10.49 12.93
C THR A 59 8.74 -9.51 13.14
N LEU A 60 9.90 -9.90 12.64
CA LEU A 60 11.13 -9.12 12.61
C LEU A 60 11.53 -8.90 11.16
N TYR A 61 11.71 -7.65 10.78
CA TYR A 61 12.23 -7.23 9.48
C TYR A 61 13.59 -6.57 9.62
N THR A 62 14.49 -6.82 8.68
CA THR A 62 15.73 -6.05 8.51
C THR A 62 15.65 -5.31 7.19
N VAL A 63 15.57 -4.00 7.24
CA VAL A 63 15.23 -3.15 6.10
C VAL A 63 16.13 -1.92 6.01
N THR A 64 16.24 -1.35 4.81
CA THR A 64 16.83 -0.03 4.61
C THR A 64 15.79 1.07 4.84
N GLN A 65 16.23 2.31 4.99
CA GLN A 65 15.31 3.44 5.13
C GLN A 65 14.33 3.57 3.96
N ALA A 66 14.79 3.32 2.74
CA ALA A 66 13.93 3.33 1.55
C ALA A 66 12.80 2.28 1.58
N GLN A 67 12.95 1.21 2.36
CA GLN A 67 11.97 0.14 2.48
C GLN A 67 10.98 0.33 3.63
N PHE A 68 11.14 1.38 4.47
CA PHE A 68 10.29 1.57 5.66
C PHE A 68 8.81 1.63 5.32
N ARG A 69 8.46 2.40 4.30
CA ARG A 69 7.08 2.58 3.89
C ARG A 69 6.45 1.26 3.42
N ALA A 70 7.11 0.54 2.51
CA ALA A 70 6.64 -0.76 2.03
C ALA A 70 6.53 -1.79 3.17
N THR A 71 7.44 -1.74 4.14
CA THR A 71 7.40 -2.60 5.33
C THR A 71 6.23 -2.24 6.24
N ALA A 72 5.95 -0.96 6.46
CA ALA A 72 4.80 -0.52 7.24
C ALA A 72 3.47 -0.98 6.61
N HIS A 73 3.32 -0.88 5.29
CA HIS A 73 2.15 -1.39 4.57
C HIS A 73 2.01 -2.90 4.70
N ARG A 74 3.12 -3.66 4.60
CA ARG A 74 3.10 -5.11 4.80
C ARG A 74 2.68 -5.49 6.22
N ILE A 75 3.20 -4.79 7.22
CA ILE A 75 2.79 -4.98 8.62
C ILE A 75 1.30 -4.68 8.79
N ALA A 76 0.80 -3.61 8.18
CA ALA A 76 -0.63 -3.27 8.20
C ALA A 76 -1.50 -4.37 7.57
N ASP A 77 -1.07 -4.94 6.42
CA ASP A 77 -1.75 -6.06 5.78
C ASP A 77 -1.79 -7.31 6.68
N GLU A 78 -0.67 -7.62 7.34
CA GLU A 78 -0.60 -8.75 8.27
C GLU A 78 -1.53 -8.56 9.49
N ILE A 79 -1.52 -7.36 10.07
CA ILE A 79 -2.39 -7.01 11.20
C ILE A 79 -3.86 -7.11 10.77
N TYR A 80 -4.22 -6.51 9.63
CA TYR A 80 -5.58 -6.54 9.10
C TYR A 80 -6.06 -7.98 8.90
N ALA A 81 -5.24 -8.81 8.26
CA ALA A 81 -5.58 -10.20 8.01
C ALA A 81 -5.77 -11.01 9.31
N LYS A 82 -4.96 -10.72 10.34
CA LYS A 82 -5.10 -11.39 11.65
C LYS A 82 -6.36 -10.98 12.41
N LEU A 83 -6.78 -9.74 12.27
CA LEU A 83 -7.97 -9.21 12.97
C LEU A 83 -9.28 -9.52 12.26
N THR A 84 -9.27 -9.54 10.91
CA THR A 84 -10.52 -9.67 10.12
C THR A 84 -10.68 -11.02 9.42
N GLY A 85 -9.57 -11.77 9.25
CA GLY A 85 -9.53 -12.96 8.40
C GLY A 85 -9.42 -12.67 6.91
N GLU A 86 -9.45 -11.38 6.50
CA GLU A 86 -9.38 -10.96 5.11
C GLU A 86 -7.99 -10.44 4.77
N ARG A 87 -7.58 -10.55 3.51
CA ARG A 87 -6.30 -10.03 3.04
C ARG A 87 -6.32 -8.50 3.06
N GLY A 88 -5.29 -7.88 3.65
CA GLY A 88 -5.08 -6.45 3.60
C GLY A 88 -4.74 -5.95 2.18
N VAL A 89 -4.98 -4.67 1.95
CA VAL A 89 -4.75 -4.00 0.64
C VAL A 89 -3.78 -2.83 0.74
N PHE A 90 -3.12 -2.64 1.88
CA PHE A 90 -2.22 -1.50 2.13
C PHE A 90 -0.95 -1.55 1.28
N SER A 91 -0.45 -2.75 0.93
CA SER A 91 0.70 -2.96 0.03
C SER A 91 0.33 -2.96 -1.45
N THR A 92 -0.90 -2.56 -1.80
CA THR A 92 -1.33 -2.50 -3.20
C THR A 92 -1.04 -1.14 -3.82
N ARG A 93 -1.24 -1.03 -5.14
CA ARG A 93 -1.13 0.21 -5.89
C ARG A 93 -2.46 0.57 -6.53
N ILE A 94 -2.70 1.87 -6.69
CA ILE A 94 -3.83 2.41 -7.43
C ILE A 94 -3.37 2.96 -8.78
N ALA A 95 -4.24 2.86 -9.78
CA ALA A 95 -4.08 3.53 -11.06
C ALA A 95 -5.25 4.47 -11.29
N TYR A 96 -4.99 5.71 -11.60
CA TYR A 96 -6.02 6.72 -11.82
C TYR A 96 -5.62 7.70 -12.92
N VAL A 97 -6.62 8.40 -13.46
CA VAL A 97 -6.40 9.48 -14.40
C VAL A 97 -6.60 10.81 -13.68
N ALA A 98 -5.61 11.69 -13.80
CA ALA A 98 -5.69 13.08 -13.34
C ALA A 98 -5.64 14.02 -14.54
N LYS A 99 -6.36 15.16 -14.43
CA LYS A 99 -6.24 16.27 -15.36
C LYS A 99 -5.48 17.41 -14.69
N GLN A 100 -4.34 17.78 -15.27
CA GLN A 100 -3.53 18.91 -14.81
C GLN A 100 -3.40 19.95 -15.93
N GLY A 101 -4.08 21.06 -15.78
CA GLY A 101 -4.19 22.04 -16.86
C GLY A 101 -4.82 21.43 -18.11
N PRO A 102 -4.17 21.53 -19.29
CA PRO A 102 -4.64 20.92 -20.52
C PRO A 102 -4.38 19.41 -20.61
N ARG A 103 -3.51 18.86 -19.76
CA ARG A 103 -3.00 17.47 -19.87
C ARG A 103 -3.78 16.49 -19.03
N PHE A 104 -4.01 15.32 -19.60
CA PHE A 104 -4.47 14.11 -18.90
C PHE A 104 -3.28 13.20 -18.62
N GLN A 105 -3.22 12.67 -17.41
CA GLN A 105 -2.14 11.81 -16.96
C GLN A 105 -2.71 10.51 -16.39
N LEU A 106 -2.21 9.39 -16.86
CA LEU A 106 -2.38 8.10 -16.18
C LEU A 106 -1.28 7.98 -15.14
N ILE A 107 -1.68 7.87 -13.89
CA ILE A 107 -0.78 7.84 -12.74
C ILE A 107 -0.95 6.53 -11.99
N VAL A 108 0.16 5.97 -11.54
CA VAL A 108 0.24 4.85 -10.59
C VAL A 108 0.85 5.36 -9.31
N ALA A 109 0.24 5.02 -8.18
CA ALA A 109 0.71 5.38 -6.85
C ALA A 109 0.49 4.22 -5.87
N ASP A 110 1.09 4.30 -4.69
CA ASP A 110 0.73 3.42 -3.58
C ASP A 110 -0.73 3.62 -3.18
N ALA A 111 -1.33 2.65 -2.49
CA ALA A 111 -2.75 2.67 -2.10
C ALA A 111 -3.16 3.92 -1.31
N ASP A 112 -2.22 4.54 -0.59
CA ASP A 112 -2.40 5.79 0.17
C ASP A 112 -2.07 7.07 -0.64
N GLY A 113 -1.80 6.93 -1.94
CA GLY A 113 -1.51 8.03 -2.86
C GLY A 113 -0.06 8.50 -2.89
N ALA A 114 0.84 7.88 -2.12
CA ALA A 114 2.25 8.25 -2.17
C ALA A 114 2.98 7.66 -3.39
N ASP A 115 4.18 8.18 -3.63
CA ASP A 115 5.05 7.82 -4.75
C ASP A 115 4.34 7.82 -6.11
N PRO A 116 3.58 8.89 -6.47
CA PRO A 116 2.86 8.95 -7.73
C PRO A 116 3.83 8.98 -8.90
N GLN A 117 3.63 8.08 -9.84
CA GLN A 117 4.41 7.99 -11.08
C GLN A 117 3.49 8.19 -12.28
N THR A 118 3.77 9.20 -13.10
CA THR A 118 3.07 9.42 -14.37
C THR A 118 3.55 8.39 -15.40
N ILE A 119 2.65 7.52 -15.82
CA ILE A 119 2.91 6.45 -16.77
C ILE A 119 2.67 6.90 -18.21
N VAL A 120 1.61 7.71 -18.41
CA VAL A 120 1.24 8.30 -19.70
C VAL A 120 0.82 9.74 -19.47
N SER A 121 1.20 10.65 -20.37
CA SER A 121 0.74 12.05 -20.38
C SER A 121 0.35 12.44 -21.81
N THR A 122 -0.84 13.00 -21.98
CA THR A 122 -1.41 13.36 -23.28
C THR A 122 -2.31 14.59 -23.16
N ASP A 123 -2.54 15.30 -24.25
CA ASP A 123 -3.46 16.42 -24.31
C ASP A 123 -4.92 15.95 -24.55
N GLU A 124 -5.13 14.69 -24.87
CA GLU A 124 -6.45 14.09 -25.08
C GLU A 124 -6.86 13.19 -23.90
N PRO A 125 -8.16 12.99 -23.68
CA PRO A 125 -8.64 12.18 -22.56
C PRO A 125 -8.09 10.76 -22.50
N LEU A 126 -7.78 10.34 -21.30
CA LEU A 126 -7.48 8.96 -20.93
C LEU A 126 -8.63 8.46 -20.04
N LEU A 127 -9.09 7.23 -20.27
CA LEU A 127 -10.27 6.68 -19.58
C LEU A 127 -10.06 5.26 -19.09
N SER A 128 -10.78 4.90 -18.04
CA SER A 128 -11.00 3.51 -17.60
C SER A 128 -9.73 2.68 -17.43
N PRO A 129 -8.75 3.12 -16.62
CA PRO A 129 -7.58 2.29 -16.33
C PRO A 129 -7.97 0.99 -15.63
N ARG A 130 -7.35 -0.13 -16.03
CA ARG A 130 -7.56 -1.45 -15.44
C ARG A 130 -6.24 -2.18 -15.31
N TRP A 131 -5.96 -2.69 -14.14
CA TRP A 131 -4.81 -3.52 -13.89
C TRP A 131 -4.94 -4.90 -14.56
N ALA A 132 -3.82 -5.41 -15.08
CA ALA A 132 -3.67 -6.83 -15.32
C ALA A 132 -3.64 -7.59 -13.97
N PRO A 133 -4.10 -8.84 -13.91
CA PRO A 133 -4.17 -9.61 -12.66
C PRO A 133 -2.81 -9.76 -11.94
N ASP A 134 -1.72 -9.77 -12.70
CA ASP A 134 -0.34 -9.89 -12.20
C ASP A 134 0.28 -8.53 -11.80
N GLY A 135 -0.45 -7.41 -12.01
CA GLY A 135 0.03 -6.06 -11.70
C GLY A 135 1.17 -5.55 -12.58
N SER A 136 1.54 -6.26 -13.65
CA SER A 136 2.64 -5.87 -14.56
C SER A 136 2.25 -4.85 -15.62
N LYS A 137 0.95 -4.75 -15.93
CA LYS A 137 0.41 -3.96 -17.02
C LYS A 137 -0.86 -3.22 -16.62
N ILE A 138 -1.18 -2.17 -17.37
CA ILE A 138 -2.44 -1.43 -17.27
C ILE A 138 -3.05 -1.29 -18.66
N ALA A 139 -4.31 -1.71 -18.81
CA ALA A 139 -5.13 -1.38 -19.96
C ALA A 139 -5.84 -0.04 -19.71
N TYR A 140 -5.97 0.79 -20.73
CA TYR A 140 -6.70 2.05 -20.68
C TYR A 140 -7.18 2.46 -22.07
N VAL A 141 -8.15 3.35 -22.15
CA VAL A 141 -8.62 3.96 -23.39
C VAL A 141 -7.94 5.32 -23.57
N SER A 142 -7.41 5.59 -24.76
CA SER A 142 -6.87 6.89 -25.14
C SER A 142 -7.62 7.45 -26.36
N LEU A 143 -7.85 8.76 -26.35
CA LEU A 143 -8.41 9.52 -27.46
C LEU A 143 -7.37 10.31 -28.25
N GLU A 144 -6.07 10.05 -28.08
CA GLU A 144 -4.96 10.75 -28.76
C GLU A 144 -5.12 10.80 -30.29
N GLN A 145 -5.72 9.78 -30.90
CA GLN A 145 -5.97 9.73 -32.35
C GLN A 145 -7.38 10.21 -32.72
N LYS A 146 -8.03 11.01 -31.88
CA LYS A 146 -9.41 11.50 -32.05
C LYS A 146 -10.47 10.39 -32.16
N LYS A 147 -10.12 9.18 -31.77
CA LYS A 147 -10.98 8.00 -31.67
C LYS A 147 -10.56 7.16 -30.47
N PRO A 148 -11.46 6.41 -29.86
CA PRO A 148 -11.13 5.57 -28.72
C PRO A 148 -10.28 4.37 -29.17
N ILE A 149 -9.09 4.25 -28.58
CA ILE A 149 -8.18 3.13 -28.79
C ILE A 149 -7.85 2.54 -27.42
N VAL A 150 -7.96 1.24 -27.27
CA VAL A 150 -7.51 0.52 -26.08
C VAL A 150 -6.02 0.22 -26.21
N TYR A 151 -5.26 0.72 -25.25
CA TYR A 151 -3.85 0.40 -25.10
C TYR A 151 -3.59 -0.48 -23.90
N VAL A 152 -2.56 -1.31 -23.99
CA VAL A 152 -1.96 -2.01 -22.86
C VAL A 152 -0.55 -1.47 -22.65
N GLN A 153 -0.32 -0.88 -21.50
CA GLN A 153 0.96 -0.31 -21.06
C GLN A 153 1.71 -1.32 -20.20
N ASN A 154 2.94 -1.64 -20.55
CA ASN A 154 3.85 -2.41 -19.70
C ASN A 154 4.56 -1.46 -18.73
N LEU A 155 4.47 -1.72 -17.43
CA LEU A 155 5.03 -0.82 -16.40
C LEU A 155 6.55 -0.95 -16.25
N ALA A 156 7.11 -2.12 -16.54
CA ALA A 156 8.54 -2.36 -16.41
C ALA A 156 9.35 -1.76 -17.57
N THR A 157 8.80 -1.85 -18.80
CA THR A 157 9.51 -1.41 -20.02
C THR A 157 9.06 -0.03 -20.49
N GLY A 158 7.92 0.49 -20.01
CA GLY A 158 7.30 1.72 -20.53
C GLY A 158 6.69 1.55 -21.94
N GLY A 159 6.76 0.36 -22.53
CA GLY A 159 6.17 0.08 -23.85
C GLY A 159 4.65 -0.03 -23.81
N ARG A 160 3.98 0.49 -24.85
CA ARG A 160 2.53 0.33 -25.01
C ARG A 160 2.16 -0.29 -26.35
N THR A 161 1.09 -1.08 -26.36
CA THR A 161 0.57 -1.76 -27.54
C THR A 161 -0.92 -1.46 -27.69
N ALA A 162 -1.36 -1.05 -28.88
CA ALA A 162 -2.77 -0.93 -29.19
C ALA A 162 -3.37 -2.33 -29.39
N VAL A 163 -4.42 -2.66 -28.63
CA VAL A 163 -5.08 -3.98 -28.70
C VAL A 163 -6.46 -3.93 -29.35
N ALA A 164 -7.10 -2.76 -29.36
CA ALA A 164 -8.36 -2.55 -30.07
C ALA A 164 -8.50 -1.08 -30.49
N ALA A 165 -8.98 -0.88 -31.71
CA ALA A 165 -9.35 0.43 -32.25
C ALA A 165 -10.81 0.32 -32.71
N PHE A 166 -11.70 1.10 -32.07
CA PHE A 166 -13.10 1.14 -32.47
C PHE A 166 -13.26 2.15 -33.59
N ARG A 167 -13.87 1.75 -34.71
CA ARG A 167 -14.34 2.68 -35.73
C ARG A 167 -15.57 3.37 -35.16
N GLY A 168 -15.50 4.67 -34.94
CA GLY A 168 -16.71 5.45 -34.64
C GLY A 168 -17.69 5.31 -35.83
N SER A 169 -18.94 5.04 -35.55
CA SER A 169 -20.05 5.16 -36.50
C SER A 169 -20.37 6.63 -36.70
#